data_1b54b72ab49982b5cbbf13eb7c28bf76
#
_entry.id   1b54b72ab49982b5cbbf13eb7c28bf76
#
_cell.length_a   1.000
_cell.length_b   1.000
_cell.length_c   1.000
_cell.angle_alpha   90.00
_cell.angle_beta   90.00
_cell.angle_gamma   90.00
#
_symmetry.space_group_name_H-M   'P 1'
#
loop_
_entity.id
_entity.type
_entity.pdbx_description
1 polymer ?
#
loop_
_entity_poly.entity_id
_entity_poly.type
_entity_poly.pdbx_seq_one_letter_code
_entity_poly.pdbx_strand_id
1 'polypeptide(L)'
;MSRLSPVNQARWARFRHNRRGYWSLWIFLVLFGLSLCSELIANDKPLLVRYDNSWYFPLFKNYSESDFGGPLATRADYQDPWLQQRQENQGWILWAPIRFGATSINFATDKPFPSPPSAQNWLGTDANGGDVLARILYGTRISVLFGLMLTLCSSVMGIMAGAMQGYYGGKVDLWGQRFIEVWSGMPTLFLIILLSSVVQPNFWWLLGITVLFGWMSLVGVVRAEFLRTRNFDYIRAAQALGVGDSSIILRHMLPNAMVAALTFLPFILCASITTLTSLDFLGFGLPLGSPSLGELLLQGKNNLQAPWLGITAFISIALLLSLLIFIGEAVRDAFDPNKAI
;
A
#
# COMPACT_ATOMS: atom_id res chain seq x y z
N MET A 1 -31.23 3.26 -4.39
CA MET A 1 -30.22 4.23 -3.92
C MET A 1 -30.27 4.30 -2.42
N SER A 2 -29.18 4.01 -1.78
CA SER A 2 -28.99 3.54 -0.44
C SER A 2 -29.35 4.54 0.64
N ARG A 3 -30.00 4.03 1.60
CA ARG A 3 -30.36 4.37 2.98
C ARG A 3 -29.18 4.82 3.86
N LEU A 4 -28.39 5.80 3.39
CA LEU A 4 -27.44 6.47 4.26
C LEU A 4 -28.22 7.34 5.25
N SER A 5 -27.83 7.34 6.51
CA SER A 5 -28.42 8.24 7.51
C SER A 5 -28.24 9.70 7.08
N PRO A 6 -29.14 10.63 7.46
CA PRO A 6 -29.01 12.06 7.09
C PRO A 6 -27.64 12.66 7.41
N VAL A 7 -27.04 12.23 8.52
CA VAL A 7 -25.71 12.66 8.95
C VAL A 7 -24.63 12.19 7.97
N ASN A 8 -24.69 10.95 7.49
CA ASN A 8 -23.73 10.44 6.54
C ASN A 8 -23.90 11.05 5.13
N GLN A 9 -25.14 11.39 4.76
CA GLN A 9 -25.42 12.15 3.53
C GLN A 9 -24.77 13.55 3.59
N ALA A 10 -24.92 14.24 4.74
CA ALA A 10 -24.29 15.55 4.94
C ALA A 10 -22.75 15.47 4.90
N ARG A 11 -22.15 14.45 5.53
CA ARG A 11 -20.70 14.21 5.48
C ARG A 11 -20.22 13.95 4.07
N TRP A 12 -20.92 13.13 3.32
CA TRP A 12 -20.59 12.86 1.92
C TRP A 12 -20.73 14.11 1.04
N ALA A 13 -21.76 14.91 1.24
CA ALA A 13 -21.94 16.17 0.53
C ALA A 13 -20.78 17.15 0.80
N ARG A 14 -20.36 17.29 2.06
CA ARG A 14 -19.18 18.10 2.43
C ARG A 14 -17.89 17.59 1.80
N PHE A 15 -17.64 16.27 1.87
CA PHE A 15 -16.48 15.65 1.22
C PHE A 15 -16.46 15.95 -0.29
N ARG A 16 -17.59 15.82 -0.97
CA ARG A 16 -17.72 16.09 -2.41
C ARG A 16 -17.52 17.58 -2.74
N HIS A 17 -17.87 18.47 -1.82
CA HIS A 17 -17.67 19.91 -1.99
C HIS A 17 -16.18 20.29 -1.97
N ASN A 18 -15.34 19.58 -1.24
CA ASN A 18 -13.90 19.71 -1.27
C ASN A 18 -13.35 19.05 -2.57
N ARG A 19 -13.33 19.86 -3.66
CA ARG A 19 -12.92 19.38 -4.99
C ARG A 19 -11.55 18.73 -5.02
N ARG A 20 -10.58 19.26 -4.24
CA ARG A 20 -9.21 18.70 -4.18
C ARG A 20 -9.24 17.28 -3.62
N GLY A 21 -9.83 17.05 -2.47
CA GLY A 21 -9.91 15.73 -1.87
C GLY A 21 -10.76 14.75 -2.68
N TYR A 22 -11.86 15.22 -3.27
CA TYR A 22 -12.72 14.39 -4.11
C TYR A 22 -11.99 13.86 -5.36
N TRP A 23 -11.31 14.74 -6.11
CA TRP A 23 -10.55 14.30 -7.29
C TRP A 23 -9.32 13.49 -6.90
N SER A 24 -8.65 13.82 -5.80
CA SER A 24 -7.54 13.02 -5.28
C SER A 24 -7.96 11.59 -4.94
N LEU A 25 -9.15 11.40 -4.38
CA LEU A 25 -9.67 10.05 -4.12
C LEU A 25 -9.84 9.25 -5.43
N TRP A 26 -10.44 9.85 -6.46
CA TRP A 26 -10.64 9.18 -7.73
C TRP A 26 -9.32 8.87 -8.44
N ILE A 27 -8.38 9.82 -8.46
CA ILE A 27 -7.05 9.61 -9.03
C ILE A 27 -6.33 8.49 -8.29
N PHE A 28 -6.34 8.52 -6.94
CA PHE A 28 -5.75 7.45 -6.13
C PHE A 28 -6.36 6.09 -6.42
N LEU A 29 -7.70 6.01 -6.48
CA LEU A 29 -8.40 4.76 -6.79
C LEU A 29 -8.07 4.23 -8.19
N VAL A 30 -7.95 5.11 -9.18
CA VAL A 30 -7.55 4.72 -10.54
C VAL A 30 -6.10 4.22 -10.54
N LEU A 31 -5.16 4.95 -9.96
CA LEU A 31 -3.74 4.54 -9.88
C LEU A 31 -3.59 3.22 -9.12
N PHE A 32 -4.27 3.07 -8.00
CA PHE A 32 -4.25 1.83 -7.23
C PHE A 32 -4.92 0.68 -8.00
N GLY A 33 -6.07 0.92 -8.65
CA GLY A 33 -6.73 -0.05 -9.50
C GLY A 33 -5.84 -0.52 -10.66
N LEU A 34 -5.16 0.41 -11.33
CA LEU A 34 -4.17 0.07 -12.37
C LEU A 34 -3.01 -0.77 -11.78
N SER A 35 -2.54 -0.42 -10.58
CA SER A 35 -1.49 -1.21 -9.93
C SER A 35 -1.96 -2.62 -9.50
N LEU A 36 -3.22 -2.80 -9.15
CA LEU A 36 -3.79 -4.13 -8.90
C LEU A 36 -3.89 -4.98 -10.17
N CYS A 37 -4.08 -4.32 -11.31
CA CYS A 37 -4.12 -4.95 -12.63
C CYS A 37 -2.76 -4.94 -13.32
N SER A 38 -1.66 -4.82 -12.58
CA SER A 38 -0.31 -4.70 -13.14
C SER A 38 0.05 -5.85 -14.07
N GLU A 39 -0.40 -7.08 -13.82
CA GLU A 39 -0.17 -8.23 -14.71
C GLU A 39 -0.82 -8.09 -16.10
N LEU A 40 -1.90 -7.31 -16.21
CA LEU A 40 -2.54 -7.04 -17.50
C LEU A 40 -1.86 -5.90 -18.26
N ILE A 41 -1.13 -5.03 -17.56
CA ILE A 41 -0.52 -3.83 -18.12
C ILE A 41 0.97 -4.06 -18.41
N ALA A 42 1.67 -4.76 -17.50
CA ALA A 42 3.10 -4.99 -17.54
C ALA A 42 3.40 -6.45 -17.22
N ASN A 43 3.72 -7.24 -18.21
CA ASN A 43 3.97 -8.67 -18.07
C ASN A 43 4.94 -9.18 -19.14
N ASP A 44 5.80 -10.11 -18.76
CA ASP A 44 6.72 -10.83 -19.64
C ASP A 44 6.05 -11.97 -20.42
N LYS A 45 4.81 -12.31 -20.03
CA LYS A 45 4.00 -13.30 -20.73
C LYS A 45 2.89 -12.60 -21.51
N PRO A 46 2.55 -13.10 -22.71
CA PRO A 46 1.39 -12.61 -23.43
C PRO A 46 0.10 -12.91 -22.65
N LEU A 47 -0.88 -12.01 -22.78
CA LEU A 47 -2.18 -12.15 -22.15
C LEU A 47 -2.98 -13.30 -22.81
N LEU A 48 -2.82 -13.43 -24.12
CA LEU A 48 -3.55 -14.41 -24.92
C LEU A 48 -2.70 -14.81 -26.12
N VAL A 49 -2.63 -16.12 -26.41
CA VAL A 49 -1.99 -16.68 -27.57
C VAL A 49 -2.97 -17.59 -28.27
N ARG A 50 -3.13 -17.40 -29.57
CA ARG A 50 -3.80 -18.38 -30.45
C ARG A 50 -2.72 -19.05 -31.26
N TYR A 51 -2.59 -20.36 -31.11
CA TYR A 51 -1.59 -21.16 -31.81
C TYR A 51 -2.22 -22.49 -32.24
N ASP A 52 -1.99 -22.90 -33.49
CA ASP A 52 -2.54 -24.14 -34.06
C ASP A 52 -4.05 -24.34 -33.75
N ASN A 53 -4.83 -23.31 -34.01
CA ASN A 53 -6.28 -23.23 -33.75
C ASN A 53 -6.73 -23.42 -32.30
N SER A 54 -5.80 -23.46 -31.33
CA SER A 54 -6.03 -23.57 -29.91
C SER A 54 -5.77 -22.26 -29.17
N TRP A 55 -6.49 -22.05 -28.05
CA TRP A 55 -6.35 -20.86 -27.22
C TRP A 55 -5.49 -21.15 -26.01
N TYR A 56 -4.49 -20.33 -25.77
CA TYR A 56 -3.57 -20.41 -24.64
C TYR A 56 -3.65 -19.14 -23.81
N PHE A 57 -3.68 -19.29 -22.49
CA PHE A 57 -3.76 -18.21 -21.50
C PHE A 57 -2.51 -18.21 -20.60
N PRO A 58 -1.36 -17.69 -21.07
CA PRO A 58 -0.11 -17.75 -20.35
C PRO A 58 -0.10 -17.03 -18.99
N LEU A 59 -1.02 -16.08 -18.82
CA LEU A 59 -1.20 -15.37 -17.56
C LEU A 59 -1.66 -16.31 -16.43
N PHE A 60 -2.54 -17.27 -16.72
CA PHE A 60 -3.16 -18.14 -15.73
C PHE A 60 -2.51 -19.53 -15.66
N LYS A 61 -1.95 -20.01 -16.76
CA LYS A 61 -1.37 -21.34 -16.86
C LYS A 61 0.03 -21.27 -17.44
N ASN A 62 0.96 -22.01 -16.83
CA ASN A 62 2.29 -22.17 -17.40
C ASN A 62 2.23 -23.25 -18.48
N TYR A 63 2.74 -22.93 -19.65
CA TYR A 63 2.88 -23.85 -20.79
C TYR A 63 4.35 -24.16 -21.00
N SER A 64 4.62 -25.34 -21.54
CA SER A 64 5.98 -25.73 -21.94
C SER A 64 6.26 -25.26 -23.37
N GLU A 65 7.52 -25.18 -23.70
CA GLU A 65 7.94 -24.87 -25.09
C GLU A 65 7.43 -25.92 -26.07
N SER A 66 7.33 -27.20 -25.61
CA SER A 66 6.77 -28.32 -26.39
C SER A 66 5.28 -28.11 -26.77
N ASP A 67 4.50 -27.36 -25.99
CA ASP A 67 3.12 -27.02 -26.33
C ASP A 67 3.02 -26.12 -27.58
N PHE A 68 4.12 -25.45 -27.93
CA PHE A 68 4.27 -24.61 -29.12
C PHE A 68 5.18 -25.25 -30.17
N GLY A 69 5.39 -26.57 -30.08
CA GLY A 69 6.19 -27.35 -31.01
C GLY A 69 7.70 -27.18 -30.88
N GLY A 70 8.17 -26.71 -29.74
CA GLY A 70 9.59 -26.67 -29.39
C GLY A 70 10.12 -28.01 -28.89
N PRO A 71 11.46 -28.19 -28.88
CA PRO A 71 12.08 -29.44 -28.49
C PRO A 71 12.15 -29.66 -26.96
N LEU A 72 11.92 -28.61 -26.16
CA LEU A 72 12.13 -28.64 -24.70
C LEU A 72 10.80 -28.74 -23.95
N ALA A 73 10.79 -29.56 -22.91
CA ALA A 73 9.67 -29.62 -21.96
C ALA A 73 9.78 -28.57 -20.83
N THR A 74 10.72 -27.62 -20.96
CA THR A 74 10.89 -26.50 -20.04
C THR A 74 9.78 -25.46 -20.26
N ARG A 75 9.60 -24.59 -19.29
CA ARG A 75 8.63 -23.48 -19.38
C ARG A 75 8.97 -22.59 -20.59
N ALA A 76 7.95 -22.29 -21.39
CA ALA A 76 8.11 -21.44 -22.56
C ALA A 76 8.59 -20.02 -22.16
N ASP A 77 9.67 -19.58 -22.79
CA ASP A 77 10.12 -18.19 -22.73
C ASP A 77 9.50 -17.44 -23.92
N TYR A 78 8.48 -16.64 -23.62
CA TYR A 78 7.77 -15.88 -24.65
C TYR A 78 8.58 -14.68 -25.20
N GLN A 79 9.73 -14.37 -24.61
CA GLN A 79 10.65 -13.35 -25.13
C GLN A 79 11.66 -13.94 -26.14
N ASP A 80 11.75 -15.26 -26.23
CA ASP A 80 12.61 -15.93 -27.24
C ASP A 80 12.11 -15.61 -28.66
N PRO A 81 12.96 -15.01 -29.51
CA PRO A 81 12.61 -14.66 -30.91
C PRO A 81 12.12 -15.86 -31.72
N TRP A 82 12.67 -17.06 -31.50
CA TRP A 82 12.27 -18.27 -32.19
C TRP A 82 10.79 -18.63 -31.87
N LEU A 83 10.45 -18.56 -30.58
CA LEU A 83 9.08 -18.87 -30.14
C LEU A 83 8.08 -17.82 -30.63
N GLN A 84 8.46 -16.53 -30.59
CA GLN A 84 7.63 -15.44 -31.11
C GLN A 84 7.35 -15.61 -32.59
N GLN A 85 8.37 -15.82 -33.41
CA GLN A 85 8.24 -16.00 -34.86
C GLN A 85 7.35 -17.21 -35.20
N ARG A 86 7.47 -18.29 -34.45
CA ARG A 86 6.65 -19.48 -34.63
C ARG A 86 5.20 -19.25 -34.29
N GLN A 87 4.94 -18.59 -33.18
CA GLN A 87 3.57 -18.25 -32.75
C GLN A 87 2.91 -17.23 -33.70
N GLU A 88 3.65 -16.27 -34.22
CA GLU A 88 3.15 -15.31 -35.21
C GLU A 88 2.84 -15.95 -36.57
N ASN A 89 3.65 -16.90 -37.01
CA ASN A 89 3.43 -17.63 -38.27
C ASN A 89 2.22 -18.56 -38.26
N GLN A 90 1.86 -19.11 -37.09
CA GLN A 90 0.77 -20.10 -36.94
C GLN A 90 -0.41 -19.59 -36.12
N GLY A 91 -0.45 -18.28 -35.79
CA GLY A 91 -1.49 -17.68 -35.00
C GLY A 91 -1.32 -16.19 -34.79
N TRP A 92 -1.70 -15.72 -33.61
CA TRP A 92 -1.48 -14.34 -33.18
C TRP A 92 -1.31 -14.26 -31.66
N ILE A 93 -0.65 -13.21 -31.21
CA ILE A 93 -0.29 -12.98 -29.83
C ILE A 93 -0.85 -11.64 -29.38
N LEU A 94 -1.55 -11.60 -28.24
CA LEU A 94 -1.94 -10.39 -27.56
C LEU A 94 -0.99 -10.15 -26.37
N TRP A 95 -0.13 -9.18 -26.52
CA TRP A 95 0.79 -8.75 -25.46
C TRP A 95 0.17 -7.74 -24.51
N ALA A 96 0.69 -7.69 -23.29
CA ALA A 96 0.49 -6.53 -22.42
C ALA A 96 1.15 -5.29 -23.06
N PRO A 97 0.64 -4.07 -22.79
CA PRO A 97 1.23 -2.82 -23.30
C PRO A 97 2.73 -2.67 -22.98
N ILE A 98 3.15 -3.14 -21.80
CA ILE A 98 4.55 -3.22 -21.36
C ILE A 98 4.93 -4.69 -21.34
N ARG A 99 5.90 -5.09 -22.19
CA ARG A 99 6.29 -6.50 -22.33
C ARG A 99 7.29 -6.97 -21.27
N PHE A 100 7.31 -6.33 -20.10
CA PHE A 100 8.18 -6.62 -18.98
C PHE A 100 7.36 -6.75 -17.70
N GLY A 101 7.66 -7.78 -16.92
CA GLY A 101 7.04 -8.00 -15.61
C GLY A 101 7.82 -7.32 -14.47
N ALA A 102 7.45 -7.67 -13.23
CA ALA A 102 8.06 -7.12 -12.03
C ALA A 102 9.57 -7.43 -11.89
N THR A 103 9.99 -8.60 -12.39
CA THR A 103 11.36 -9.15 -12.25
C THR A 103 12.01 -9.46 -13.59
N SER A 104 11.37 -9.12 -14.70
CA SER A 104 11.90 -9.38 -16.03
C SER A 104 13.09 -8.47 -16.33
N ILE A 105 14.15 -9.03 -16.91
CA ILE A 105 15.34 -8.31 -17.35
C ILE A 105 15.27 -8.16 -18.85
N ASN A 106 15.51 -6.95 -19.35
CA ASN A 106 15.61 -6.70 -20.79
C ASN A 106 17.03 -6.94 -21.29
N PHE A 107 17.29 -8.13 -21.83
CA PHE A 107 18.58 -8.47 -22.43
C PHE A 107 18.75 -7.95 -23.87
N ALA A 108 17.70 -7.39 -24.48
CA ALA A 108 17.73 -6.93 -25.87
C ALA A 108 18.24 -5.48 -26.01
N THR A 109 18.81 -4.88 -24.95
CA THR A 109 19.35 -3.53 -25.03
C THR A 109 20.84 -3.56 -25.41
N ASP A 110 21.24 -2.71 -26.34
CA ASP A 110 22.65 -2.54 -26.77
C ASP A 110 23.46 -1.70 -25.78
N LYS A 111 22.84 -1.14 -24.75
CA LYS A 111 23.47 -0.23 -23.79
C LYS A 111 23.60 -0.91 -22.41
N PRO A 112 24.67 -0.59 -21.67
CA PRO A 112 24.81 -1.09 -20.30
C PRO A 112 23.70 -0.57 -19.39
N PHE A 113 23.35 -1.36 -18.38
CA PHE A 113 22.38 -0.97 -17.36
C PHE A 113 23.01 -0.01 -16.33
N PRO A 114 22.22 0.98 -15.85
CA PRO A 114 20.86 1.36 -16.26
C PRO A 114 20.83 2.05 -17.63
N SER A 115 19.90 1.63 -18.51
CA SER A 115 19.74 2.18 -19.86
C SER A 115 18.70 3.30 -19.88
N PRO A 116 18.93 4.38 -20.68
CA PRO A 116 17.98 5.51 -20.75
C PRO A 116 16.63 5.12 -21.37
N PRO A 117 15.60 5.95 -21.23
CA PRO A 117 14.30 5.76 -21.87
C PRO A 117 14.42 5.44 -23.36
N SER A 118 13.62 4.46 -23.80
CA SER A 118 13.60 3.94 -25.17
C SER A 118 12.18 3.58 -25.59
N ALA A 119 11.97 3.20 -26.84
CA ALA A 119 10.68 2.74 -27.34
C ALA A 119 10.20 1.44 -26.63
N GLN A 120 11.12 0.60 -26.16
CA GLN A 120 10.80 -0.63 -25.42
C GLN A 120 10.62 -0.36 -23.94
N ASN A 121 11.45 0.49 -23.34
CA ASN A 121 11.42 0.86 -21.94
C ASN A 121 11.12 2.35 -21.81
N TRP A 122 9.86 2.74 -21.69
CA TRP A 122 9.41 4.15 -21.75
C TRP A 122 10.04 5.04 -20.70
N LEU A 123 10.32 4.53 -19.52
CA LEU A 123 11.01 5.23 -18.43
C LEU A 123 12.46 4.74 -18.23
N GLY A 124 13.00 3.99 -19.20
CA GLY A 124 14.32 3.38 -19.11
C GLY A 124 14.32 2.09 -18.29
N THR A 125 15.55 1.57 -18.07
CA THR A 125 15.77 0.39 -17.24
C THR A 125 16.39 0.78 -15.91
N ASP A 126 16.24 -0.08 -14.91
CA ASP A 126 16.92 0.01 -13.63
C ASP A 126 18.36 -0.56 -13.71
N ALA A 127 19.07 -0.53 -12.58
CA ALA A 127 20.44 -1.01 -12.50
C ALA A 127 20.59 -2.53 -12.79
N ASN A 128 19.50 -3.29 -12.67
CA ASN A 128 19.45 -4.73 -12.92
C ASN A 128 18.86 -5.08 -14.30
N GLY A 129 18.51 -4.08 -15.13
CA GLY A 129 17.89 -4.28 -16.43
C GLY A 129 16.37 -4.44 -16.41
N GLY A 130 15.73 -4.24 -15.27
CA GLY A 130 14.27 -4.25 -15.14
C GLY A 130 13.62 -2.98 -15.68
N ASP A 131 12.43 -3.07 -16.25
CA ASP A 131 11.66 -1.92 -16.74
C ASP A 131 11.18 -1.04 -15.59
N VAL A 132 11.55 0.25 -15.62
CA VAL A 132 11.23 1.20 -14.54
C VAL A 132 9.72 1.41 -14.40
N LEU A 133 8.97 1.49 -15.50
CA LEU A 133 7.52 1.70 -15.45
C LEU A 133 6.79 0.47 -14.87
N ALA A 134 7.20 -0.73 -15.26
CA ALA A 134 6.70 -1.96 -14.66
C ALA A 134 6.99 -1.97 -13.14
N ARG A 135 8.22 -1.64 -12.73
CA ARG A 135 8.60 -1.59 -11.31
C ARG A 135 7.82 -0.55 -10.52
N ILE A 136 7.47 0.60 -11.10
CA ILE A 136 6.62 1.61 -10.47
C ILE A 136 5.20 1.06 -10.26
N LEU A 137 4.61 0.39 -11.25
CA LEU A 137 3.28 -0.19 -11.15
C LEU A 137 3.21 -1.26 -10.05
N TYR A 138 4.11 -2.22 -10.08
CA TYR A 138 4.18 -3.28 -9.06
C TYR A 138 4.59 -2.76 -7.69
N GLY A 139 5.54 -1.81 -7.63
CA GLY A 139 5.97 -1.16 -6.40
C GLY A 139 4.87 -0.34 -5.74
N THR A 140 4.06 0.35 -6.53
CA THR A 140 2.86 1.06 -6.05
C THR A 140 1.88 0.10 -5.41
N ARG A 141 1.60 -1.05 -6.05
CA ARG A 141 0.73 -2.10 -5.50
C ARG A 141 1.22 -2.57 -4.14
N ILE A 142 2.49 -2.97 -4.06
CA ILE A 142 3.07 -3.48 -2.81
C ILE A 142 3.04 -2.41 -1.71
N SER A 143 3.43 -1.17 -2.03
CA SER A 143 3.47 -0.08 -1.07
C SER A 143 2.08 0.26 -0.53
N VAL A 144 1.06 0.32 -1.39
CA VAL A 144 -0.31 0.63 -0.97
C VAL A 144 -0.93 -0.54 -0.18
N LEU A 145 -0.74 -1.80 -0.63
CA LEU A 145 -1.23 -2.97 0.11
C LEU A 145 -0.59 -3.09 1.49
N PHE A 146 0.73 -2.92 1.57
CA PHE A 146 1.45 -2.88 2.85
C PHE A 146 0.92 -1.78 3.75
N GLY A 147 0.80 -0.56 3.21
CA GLY A 147 0.26 0.58 3.94
C GLY A 147 -1.15 0.36 4.46
N LEU A 148 -2.05 -0.22 3.64
CA LEU A 148 -3.42 -0.55 4.04
C LEU A 148 -3.45 -1.60 5.15
N MET A 149 -2.65 -2.68 5.02
CA MET A 149 -2.58 -3.73 6.03
C MET A 149 -2.00 -3.20 7.35
N LEU A 150 -0.91 -2.44 7.27
CA LEU A 150 -0.30 -1.82 8.45
C LEU A 150 -1.28 -0.85 9.12
N THR A 151 -1.96 0.00 8.34
CA THR A 151 -2.98 0.92 8.85
C THR A 151 -4.11 0.18 9.53
N LEU A 152 -4.63 -0.88 8.92
CA LEU A 152 -5.73 -1.68 9.48
C LEU A 152 -5.31 -2.35 10.80
N CYS A 153 -4.21 -3.10 10.80
CA CYS A 153 -3.74 -3.83 11.98
C CYS A 153 -3.39 -2.86 13.13
N SER A 154 -2.62 -1.81 12.84
CA SER A 154 -2.23 -0.81 13.82
C SER A 154 -3.43 -0.05 14.37
N SER A 155 -4.41 0.29 13.53
CA SER A 155 -5.62 0.99 13.96
C SER A 155 -6.48 0.13 14.88
N VAL A 156 -6.68 -1.15 14.56
CA VAL A 156 -7.43 -2.07 15.41
C VAL A 156 -6.79 -2.16 16.80
N MET A 157 -5.47 -2.39 16.87
CA MET A 157 -4.74 -2.46 18.14
C MET A 157 -4.79 -1.13 18.91
N GLY A 158 -4.55 -0.01 18.21
CA GLY A 158 -4.57 1.32 18.82
C GLY A 158 -5.93 1.73 19.35
N ILE A 159 -7.02 1.41 18.62
CA ILE A 159 -8.40 1.65 19.05
C ILE A 159 -8.71 0.81 20.28
N MET A 160 -8.36 -0.47 20.29
CA MET A 160 -8.60 -1.35 21.44
C MET A 160 -7.85 -0.85 22.67
N ALA A 161 -6.57 -0.56 22.56
CA ALA A 161 -5.75 -0.07 23.66
C ALA A 161 -6.24 1.28 24.19
N GLY A 162 -6.57 2.22 23.29
CA GLY A 162 -7.10 3.54 23.65
C GLY A 162 -8.48 3.46 24.31
N ALA A 163 -9.35 2.58 23.81
CA ALA A 163 -10.68 2.35 24.40
C ALA A 163 -10.57 1.78 25.81
N MET A 164 -9.72 0.78 26.04
CA MET A 164 -9.50 0.20 27.36
C MET A 164 -8.95 1.22 28.35
N GLN A 165 -7.92 1.96 27.97
CA GLN A 165 -7.32 3.00 28.81
C GLN A 165 -8.32 4.12 29.14
N GLY A 166 -9.06 4.59 28.13
CA GLY A 166 -10.04 5.67 28.30
C GLY A 166 -11.28 5.26 29.09
N TYR A 167 -11.76 4.02 28.93
CA TYR A 167 -12.94 3.52 29.63
C TYR A 167 -12.66 3.23 31.10
N TYR A 168 -11.68 2.37 31.40
CA TYR A 168 -11.38 1.99 32.78
C TYR A 168 -10.67 3.12 33.55
N GLY A 169 -9.78 3.85 32.88
CA GLY A 169 -9.05 4.94 33.52
C GLY A 169 -8.13 4.48 34.67
N GLY A 170 -7.81 5.38 35.59
CA GLY A 170 -7.09 5.06 36.83
C GLY A 170 -5.78 4.29 36.58
N LYS A 171 -5.64 3.12 37.23
CA LYS A 171 -4.43 2.28 37.11
C LYS A 171 -4.22 1.71 35.70
N VAL A 172 -5.29 1.35 34.99
CA VAL A 172 -5.22 0.82 33.61
C VAL A 172 -4.66 1.88 32.69
N ASP A 173 -5.14 3.09 32.80
CA ASP A 173 -4.67 4.22 32.04
C ASP A 173 -3.22 4.57 32.37
N LEU A 174 -2.89 4.66 33.66
CA LEU A 174 -1.54 5.00 34.11
C LEU A 174 -0.50 3.99 33.58
N TRP A 175 -0.73 2.69 33.78
CA TRP A 175 0.23 1.67 33.34
C TRP A 175 0.26 1.55 31.82
N GLY A 176 -0.88 1.71 31.15
CA GLY A 176 -0.93 1.74 29.68
C GLY A 176 -0.12 2.89 29.09
N GLN A 177 -0.22 4.09 29.66
CA GLN A 177 0.59 5.24 29.23
C GLN A 177 2.10 5.05 29.52
N ARG A 178 2.45 4.50 30.69
CA ARG A 178 3.86 4.19 31.01
C ARG A 178 4.44 3.15 30.06
N PHE A 179 3.66 2.14 29.71
CA PHE A 179 4.10 1.16 28.72
C PHE A 179 4.35 1.83 27.35
N ILE A 180 3.43 2.68 26.89
CA ILE A 180 3.57 3.39 25.60
C ILE A 180 4.79 4.32 25.64
N GLU A 181 5.01 5.07 26.73
CA GLU A 181 6.16 5.95 26.88
C GLU A 181 7.49 5.20 26.75
N VAL A 182 7.63 4.05 27.43
CA VAL A 182 8.83 3.21 27.34
C VAL A 182 8.98 2.62 25.96
N TRP A 183 7.89 2.08 25.39
CA TRP A 183 7.90 1.41 24.10
C TRP A 183 8.18 2.38 22.94
N SER A 184 7.57 3.55 22.95
CA SER A 184 7.79 4.60 21.94
C SER A 184 9.19 5.24 22.02
N GLY A 185 9.84 5.14 23.19
CA GLY A 185 11.22 5.58 23.37
C GLY A 185 12.25 4.70 22.66
N MET A 186 11.88 3.50 22.20
CA MET A 186 12.78 2.63 21.45
C MET A 186 12.99 3.15 20.03
N PRO A 187 14.24 3.26 19.55
CA PRO A 187 14.53 3.70 18.19
C PRO A 187 14.16 2.60 17.19
N THR A 188 12.93 2.66 16.65
CA THR A 188 12.32 1.62 15.79
C THR A 188 13.20 1.23 14.61
N LEU A 189 13.83 2.20 13.93
CA LEU A 189 14.72 1.92 12.80
C LEU A 189 15.90 1.04 13.21
N PHE A 190 16.56 1.34 14.34
CA PHE A 190 17.69 0.53 14.81
C PHE A 190 17.27 -0.90 15.16
N LEU A 191 16.07 -1.06 15.74
CA LEU A 191 15.55 -2.39 16.05
C LEU A 191 15.26 -3.18 14.77
N ILE A 192 14.67 -2.55 13.76
CA ILE A 192 14.42 -3.20 12.46
C ILE A 192 15.76 -3.59 11.80
N ILE A 193 16.75 -2.70 11.78
CA ILE A 193 18.08 -2.99 11.24
C ILE A 193 18.72 -4.18 11.95
N LEU A 194 18.71 -4.18 13.29
CA LEU A 194 19.28 -5.24 14.09
C LEU A 194 18.58 -6.58 13.83
N LEU A 195 17.26 -6.58 13.77
CA LEU A 195 16.48 -7.80 13.52
C LEU A 195 16.62 -8.27 12.06
N SER A 196 16.75 -7.36 11.10
CA SER A 196 17.00 -7.70 9.68
C SER A 196 18.36 -8.33 9.45
N SER A 197 19.33 -8.13 10.35
CA SER A 197 20.62 -8.82 10.28
C SER A 197 20.53 -10.31 10.67
N VAL A 198 19.51 -10.70 11.41
CA VAL A 198 19.28 -12.08 11.88
C VAL A 198 18.27 -12.82 11.03
N VAL A 199 17.23 -12.12 10.60
CA VAL A 199 16.11 -12.69 9.82
C VAL A 199 16.05 -12.00 8.46
N GLN A 200 16.02 -12.77 7.38
CA GLN A 200 15.81 -12.20 6.04
C GLN A 200 14.43 -11.54 5.97
N PRO A 201 14.37 -10.22 5.70
CA PRO A 201 13.10 -9.50 5.64
C PRO A 201 12.22 -10.07 4.52
N ASN A 202 10.93 -10.16 4.80
CA ASN A 202 9.89 -10.40 3.83
C ASN A 202 8.69 -9.52 4.17
N PHE A 203 7.71 -9.47 3.28
CA PHE A 203 6.52 -8.64 3.44
C PHE A 203 5.84 -8.83 4.82
N TRP A 204 5.61 -10.07 5.23
CA TRP A 204 4.89 -10.39 6.46
C TRP A 204 5.71 -10.09 7.72
N TRP A 205 7.01 -10.35 7.66
CA TRP A 205 7.92 -10.04 8.75
C TRP A 205 8.01 -8.53 8.98
N LEU A 206 8.18 -7.74 7.90
CA LEU A 206 8.19 -6.28 7.97
C LEU A 206 6.85 -5.74 8.49
N LEU A 207 5.74 -6.30 8.02
CA LEU A 207 4.41 -5.93 8.49
C LEU A 207 4.29 -6.20 10.00
N GLY A 208 4.68 -7.39 10.47
CA GLY A 208 4.60 -7.76 11.87
C GLY A 208 5.39 -6.81 12.77
N ILE A 209 6.65 -6.55 12.42
CA ILE A 209 7.50 -5.67 13.24
C ILE A 209 7.03 -4.21 13.21
N THR A 210 6.57 -3.71 12.06
CA THR A 210 6.07 -2.33 11.98
C THR A 210 4.74 -2.15 12.70
N VAL A 211 3.87 -3.18 12.75
CA VAL A 211 2.64 -3.17 13.56
C VAL A 211 2.96 -3.02 15.03
N LEU A 212 4.02 -3.68 15.56
CA LEU A 212 4.42 -3.58 16.96
C LEU A 212 4.69 -2.15 17.43
N PHE A 213 5.01 -1.25 16.52
CA PHE A 213 5.25 0.17 16.84
C PHE A 213 4.15 1.10 16.30
N GLY A 214 3.49 0.73 15.22
CA GLY A 214 2.50 1.58 14.55
C GLY A 214 1.20 1.80 15.32
N TRP A 215 0.80 0.83 16.15
CA TRP A 215 -0.49 0.84 16.86
C TRP A 215 -0.65 2.01 17.85
N MET A 216 0.46 2.55 18.37
CA MET A 216 0.43 3.64 19.36
C MET A 216 -0.14 4.95 18.81
N SER A 217 -0.10 5.15 17.51
CA SER A 217 -0.51 6.40 16.83
C SER A 217 -1.95 6.80 17.10
N LEU A 218 -2.87 5.84 17.23
CA LEU A 218 -4.30 6.11 17.48
C LEU A 218 -4.68 6.05 18.95
N VAL A 219 -3.84 5.49 19.82
CA VAL A 219 -4.18 5.31 21.24
C VAL A 219 -4.58 6.62 21.90
N GLY A 220 -3.77 7.67 21.72
CA GLY A 220 -4.02 8.97 22.34
C GLY A 220 -5.35 9.59 21.93
N VAL A 221 -5.68 9.51 20.64
CA VAL A 221 -6.93 10.05 20.06
C VAL A 221 -8.15 9.31 20.62
N VAL A 222 -8.13 7.99 20.55
CA VAL A 222 -9.26 7.15 21.03
C VAL A 222 -9.40 7.25 22.54
N ARG A 223 -8.30 7.21 23.30
CA ARG A 223 -8.28 7.39 24.74
C ARG A 223 -8.91 8.72 25.16
N ALA A 224 -8.52 9.83 24.52
CA ALA A 224 -9.09 11.14 24.83
C ALA A 224 -10.61 11.19 24.61
N GLU A 225 -11.09 10.59 23.51
CA GLU A 225 -12.50 10.53 23.19
C GLU A 225 -13.28 9.67 24.21
N PHE A 226 -12.71 8.55 24.65
CA PHE A 226 -13.30 7.70 25.67
C PHE A 226 -13.32 8.38 27.04
N LEU A 227 -12.25 9.07 27.45
CA LEU A 227 -12.21 9.85 28.69
C LEU A 227 -13.25 10.97 28.69
N ARG A 228 -13.51 11.59 27.55
CA ARG A 228 -14.54 12.61 27.38
C ARG A 228 -15.94 12.01 27.50
N THR A 229 -16.22 10.97 26.72
CA THR A 229 -17.57 10.42 26.57
C THR A 229 -18.03 9.62 27.77
N ARG A 230 -17.13 8.99 28.53
CA ARG A 230 -17.52 8.22 29.74
C ARG A 230 -18.22 9.06 30.82
N ASN A 231 -18.05 10.38 30.79
CA ASN A 231 -18.68 11.30 31.73
C ASN A 231 -20.05 11.80 31.28
N PHE A 232 -20.53 11.41 30.09
CA PHE A 232 -21.84 11.82 29.60
C PHE A 232 -22.96 11.12 30.34
N ASP A 233 -24.07 11.82 30.52
CA ASP A 233 -25.20 11.34 31.33
C ASP A 233 -25.79 10.03 30.80
N TYR A 234 -25.84 9.85 29.47
CA TYR A 234 -26.36 8.60 28.89
C TYR A 234 -25.47 7.38 29.19
N ILE A 235 -24.16 7.56 29.34
CA ILE A 235 -23.24 6.49 29.72
C ILE A 235 -23.43 6.16 31.22
N ARG A 236 -23.51 7.17 32.07
CA ARG A 236 -23.78 6.99 33.51
C ARG A 236 -25.13 6.33 33.75
N ALA A 237 -26.15 6.71 32.97
CA ALA A 237 -27.46 6.07 33.03
C ALA A 237 -27.40 4.59 32.63
N ALA A 238 -26.69 4.26 31.56
CA ALA A 238 -26.49 2.88 31.13
C ALA A 238 -25.76 2.04 32.19
N GLN A 239 -24.75 2.59 32.86
CA GLN A 239 -24.04 1.95 33.97
C GLN A 239 -24.99 1.73 35.17
N ALA A 240 -25.79 2.73 35.54
CA ALA A 240 -26.76 2.63 36.63
C ALA A 240 -27.84 1.58 36.36
N LEU A 241 -28.22 1.36 35.11
CA LEU A 241 -29.14 0.31 34.65
C LEU A 241 -28.48 -1.08 34.55
N GLY A 242 -27.20 -1.23 34.91
CA GLY A 242 -26.50 -2.52 34.89
C GLY A 242 -26.09 -3.01 33.48
N VAL A 243 -26.04 -2.15 32.50
CA VAL A 243 -25.53 -2.52 31.15
C VAL A 243 -24.05 -2.91 31.25
N GLY A 244 -23.70 -4.09 30.75
CA GLY A 244 -22.32 -4.59 30.82
C GLY A 244 -21.32 -3.73 30.07
N ASP A 245 -20.08 -3.63 30.57
CA ASP A 245 -18.98 -2.80 30.08
C ASP A 245 -18.73 -2.99 28.60
N SER A 246 -18.66 -4.23 28.09
CA SER A 246 -18.44 -4.53 26.68
C SER A 246 -19.51 -3.89 25.79
N SER A 247 -20.77 -3.89 26.23
CA SER A 247 -21.87 -3.25 25.49
C SER A 247 -21.74 -1.73 25.51
N ILE A 248 -21.36 -1.15 26.64
CA ILE A 248 -21.11 0.30 26.76
C ILE A 248 -19.97 0.70 25.84
N ILE A 249 -18.84 -0.01 25.88
CA ILE A 249 -17.68 0.25 25.02
C ILE A 249 -18.07 0.15 23.55
N LEU A 250 -18.59 -0.98 23.11
CA LEU A 250 -18.77 -1.28 21.69
C LEU A 250 -19.97 -0.56 21.06
N ARG A 251 -21.09 -0.39 21.79
CA ARG A 251 -22.32 0.16 21.23
C ARG A 251 -22.54 1.65 21.52
N HIS A 252 -21.98 2.17 22.61
CA HIS A 252 -22.26 3.53 23.03
C HIS A 252 -21.05 4.46 22.86
N MET A 253 -19.82 4.01 23.15
CA MET A 253 -18.64 4.87 23.13
C MET A 253 -17.84 4.74 21.84
N LEU A 254 -17.57 3.51 21.39
CA LEU A 254 -16.75 3.25 20.20
C LEU A 254 -17.26 3.93 18.92
N PRO A 255 -18.58 3.96 18.61
CA PRO A 255 -19.06 4.65 17.41
C PRO A 255 -18.72 6.15 17.38
N ASN A 256 -18.68 6.80 18.54
CA ASN A 256 -18.29 8.21 18.65
C ASN A 256 -16.77 8.37 18.47
N ALA A 257 -15.97 7.53 19.12
CA ALA A 257 -14.53 7.54 18.98
C ALA A 257 -14.06 7.19 17.55
N MET A 258 -14.80 6.32 16.83
CA MET A 258 -14.52 6.01 15.43
C MET A 258 -14.60 7.21 14.52
N VAL A 259 -15.44 8.20 14.82
CA VAL A 259 -15.51 9.46 14.05
C VAL A 259 -14.14 10.16 14.07
N ALA A 260 -13.54 10.28 15.25
CA ALA A 260 -12.20 10.86 15.38
C ALA A 260 -11.14 9.95 14.74
N ALA A 261 -11.16 8.64 15.00
CA ALA A 261 -10.20 7.69 14.44
C ALA A 261 -10.17 7.69 12.90
N LEU A 262 -11.34 7.70 12.26
CA LEU A 262 -11.47 7.70 10.79
C LEU A 262 -10.81 8.90 10.13
N THR A 263 -10.78 10.05 10.79
CA THR A 263 -10.10 11.25 10.24
C THR A 263 -8.58 11.13 10.21
N PHE A 264 -7.99 10.22 11.00
CA PHE A 264 -6.56 9.97 11.02
C PHE A 264 -6.11 8.85 10.06
N LEU A 265 -7.01 7.96 9.61
CA LEU A 265 -6.63 6.79 8.79
C LEU A 265 -5.85 7.14 7.53
N PRO A 266 -6.21 8.16 6.72
CA PRO A 266 -5.44 8.50 5.53
C PRO A 266 -4.02 8.96 5.86
N PHE A 267 -3.83 9.66 6.99
CA PHE A 267 -2.50 10.11 7.43
C PHE A 267 -1.66 8.94 7.96
N ILE A 268 -2.27 7.98 8.64
CA ILE A 268 -1.60 6.75 9.07
C ILE A 268 -1.19 5.92 7.85
N LEU A 269 -2.06 5.83 6.84
CA LEU A 269 -1.73 5.18 5.57
C LEU A 269 -0.54 5.84 4.89
N CYS A 270 -0.52 7.18 4.86
CA CYS A 270 0.58 7.96 4.33
C CYS A 270 1.90 7.65 5.07
N ALA A 271 1.87 7.66 6.40
CA ALA A 271 3.02 7.30 7.25
C ALA A 271 3.46 5.85 7.04
N SER A 272 2.52 4.92 6.88
CA SER A 272 2.81 3.49 6.64
C SER A 272 3.53 3.26 5.31
N ILE A 273 3.08 3.91 4.23
CA ILE A 273 3.76 3.86 2.91
C ILE A 273 5.15 4.47 3.02
N THR A 274 5.28 5.61 3.70
CA THR A 274 6.57 6.28 3.92
C THR A 274 7.54 5.39 4.70
N THR A 275 7.05 4.67 5.71
CA THR A 275 7.86 3.74 6.51
C THR A 275 8.44 2.63 5.64
N LEU A 276 7.61 1.93 4.83
CA LEU A 276 8.10 0.89 3.93
C LEU A 276 9.11 1.47 2.93
N THR A 277 8.77 2.59 2.28
CA THR A 277 9.66 3.24 1.31
C THR A 277 11.01 3.61 1.93
N SER A 278 11.02 4.10 3.18
CA SER A 278 12.25 4.44 3.89
C SER A 278 13.09 3.21 4.22
N LEU A 279 12.46 2.11 4.64
CA LEU A 279 13.13 0.85 4.91
C LEU A 279 13.76 0.26 3.65
N ASP A 280 13.02 0.26 2.53
CA ASP A 280 13.50 -0.20 1.23
C ASP A 280 14.68 0.68 0.74
N PHE A 281 14.57 2.01 0.89
CA PHE A 281 15.64 2.95 0.54
C PHE A 281 16.92 2.75 1.37
N LEU A 282 16.79 2.32 2.63
CA LEU A 282 17.92 2.02 3.49
C LEU A 282 18.47 0.59 3.28
N GLY A 283 17.82 -0.24 2.46
CA GLY A 283 18.22 -1.62 2.19
C GLY A 283 17.79 -2.63 3.26
N PHE A 284 16.88 -2.25 4.16
CA PHE A 284 16.34 -3.08 5.24
C PHE A 284 14.85 -3.41 5.05
N GLY A 285 14.33 -3.14 3.87
CA GLY A 285 12.95 -3.40 3.49
C GLY A 285 12.72 -4.77 2.88
N LEU A 286 12.05 -4.80 1.74
CA LEU A 286 11.77 -6.03 0.99
C LEU A 286 13.07 -6.65 0.43
N PRO A 287 13.07 -7.96 0.09
CA PRO A 287 14.23 -8.62 -0.51
C PRO A 287 14.68 -7.89 -1.78
N LEU A 288 16.01 -7.85 -1.98
CA LEU A 288 16.61 -7.24 -3.17
C LEU A 288 15.99 -7.80 -4.46
N GLY A 289 15.72 -6.92 -5.42
CA GLY A 289 15.05 -7.30 -6.67
C GLY A 289 13.53 -7.27 -6.61
N SER A 290 12.93 -7.16 -5.42
CA SER A 290 11.48 -6.94 -5.31
C SER A 290 11.10 -5.60 -5.94
N PRO A 291 9.96 -5.48 -6.65
CA PRO A 291 9.53 -4.19 -7.17
C PRO A 291 9.15 -3.28 -6.01
N SER A 292 9.98 -2.28 -5.76
CA SER A 292 9.81 -1.31 -4.66
C SER A 292 10.15 0.09 -5.12
N LEU A 293 9.34 1.06 -4.70
CA LEU A 293 9.58 2.48 -4.97
C LEU A 293 10.80 2.99 -4.18
N GLY A 294 11.04 2.46 -2.98
CA GLY A 294 12.19 2.82 -2.15
C GLY A 294 13.50 2.28 -2.72
N GLU A 295 13.49 1.05 -3.27
CA GLU A 295 14.65 0.49 -3.95
C GLU A 295 15.00 1.28 -5.23
N LEU A 296 14.01 1.70 -6.02
CA LEU A 296 14.26 2.57 -7.17
C LEU A 296 14.88 3.91 -6.76
N LEU A 297 14.48 4.50 -5.64
CA LEU A 297 15.13 5.69 -5.09
C LEU A 297 16.58 5.42 -4.68
N LEU A 298 16.86 4.28 -4.06
CA LEU A 298 18.21 3.87 -3.68
C LEU A 298 19.08 3.68 -4.92
N GLN A 299 18.56 3.02 -5.94
CA GLN A 299 19.27 2.86 -7.22
C GLN A 299 19.53 4.21 -7.90
N GLY A 300 18.56 5.14 -7.87
CA GLY A 300 18.73 6.51 -8.38
C GLY A 300 19.81 7.30 -7.65
N LYS A 301 19.91 7.14 -6.30
CA LYS A 301 21.01 7.72 -5.51
C LYS A 301 22.37 7.16 -5.90
N ASN A 302 22.45 5.85 -6.16
CA ASN A 302 23.70 5.18 -6.46
C ASN A 302 24.14 5.35 -7.94
N ASN A 303 23.20 5.73 -8.83
CA ASN A 303 23.43 5.90 -10.26
C ASN A 303 23.03 7.30 -10.73
N LEU A 304 23.83 8.31 -10.34
CA LEU A 304 23.54 9.72 -10.69
C LEU A 304 23.56 10.00 -12.19
N GLN A 305 24.22 9.17 -12.98
CA GLN A 305 24.21 9.21 -14.45
C GLN A 305 22.87 8.77 -15.04
N ALA A 306 21.99 8.14 -14.23
CA ALA A 306 20.66 7.65 -14.62
C ALA A 306 19.57 8.42 -13.85
N PRO A 307 19.37 9.71 -14.09
CA PRO A 307 18.47 10.55 -13.29
C PRO A 307 17.01 10.10 -13.36
N TRP A 308 16.59 9.39 -14.42
CA TRP A 308 15.23 8.87 -14.55
C TRP A 308 14.85 7.92 -13.41
N LEU A 309 15.79 7.15 -12.82
CA LEU A 309 15.52 6.25 -11.70
C LEU A 309 15.02 7.00 -10.47
N GLY A 310 15.80 7.97 -10.02
CA GLY A 310 15.45 8.75 -8.82
C GLY A 310 14.25 9.67 -9.05
N ILE A 311 14.19 10.35 -10.19
CA ILE A 311 13.12 11.30 -10.51
C ILE A 311 11.77 10.60 -10.62
N THR A 312 11.69 9.50 -11.36
CA THR A 312 10.41 8.78 -11.54
C THR A 312 9.90 8.15 -10.25
N ALA A 313 10.79 7.54 -9.46
CA ALA A 313 10.44 7.01 -8.15
C ALA A 313 9.97 8.12 -7.19
N PHE A 314 10.70 9.23 -7.12
CA PHE A 314 10.35 10.37 -6.29
C PHE A 314 8.98 10.96 -6.66
N ILE A 315 8.75 11.22 -7.97
CA ILE A 315 7.45 11.75 -8.45
C ILE A 315 6.31 10.79 -8.10
N SER A 316 6.51 9.48 -8.28
CA SER A 316 5.50 8.46 -7.97
C SER A 316 5.13 8.47 -6.49
N ILE A 317 6.12 8.51 -5.59
CA ILE A 317 5.90 8.56 -4.15
C ILE A 317 5.26 9.90 -3.76
N ALA A 318 5.80 11.02 -4.24
CA ALA A 318 5.26 12.35 -3.94
C ALA A 318 3.80 12.50 -4.38
N LEU A 319 3.46 11.96 -5.55
CA LEU A 319 2.08 11.93 -6.04
C LEU A 319 1.17 11.12 -5.12
N LEU A 320 1.56 9.89 -4.78
CA LEU A 320 0.77 9.02 -3.88
C LEU A 320 0.54 9.67 -2.53
N LEU A 321 1.59 10.19 -1.89
CA LEU A 321 1.50 10.82 -0.58
C LEU A 321 0.66 12.10 -0.63
N SER A 322 0.82 12.93 -1.67
CA SER A 322 0.03 14.16 -1.85
C SER A 322 -1.46 13.86 -2.01
N LEU A 323 -1.80 12.83 -2.81
CA LEU A 323 -3.19 12.40 -2.98
C LEU A 323 -3.80 11.96 -1.64
N LEU A 324 -3.07 11.16 -0.86
CA LEU A 324 -3.52 10.69 0.46
C LEU A 324 -3.69 11.83 1.47
N ILE A 325 -2.79 12.83 1.47
CA ILE A 325 -2.91 14.02 2.31
C ILE A 325 -4.18 14.79 1.96
N PHE A 326 -4.44 15.08 0.67
CA PHE A 326 -5.64 15.78 0.25
C PHE A 326 -6.93 15.01 0.56
N ILE A 327 -6.90 13.68 0.43
CA ILE A 327 -8.01 12.82 0.88
C ILE A 327 -8.20 12.95 2.39
N GLY A 328 -7.12 12.90 3.17
CA GLY A 328 -7.15 13.03 4.63
C GLY A 328 -7.72 14.37 5.10
N GLU A 329 -7.29 15.46 4.49
CA GLU A 329 -7.83 16.80 4.78
C GLU A 329 -9.33 16.88 4.46
N ALA A 330 -9.76 16.38 3.30
CA ALA A 330 -11.17 16.38 2.91
C ALA A 330 -12.03 15.49 3.82
N VAL A 331 -11.51 14.34 4.25
CA VAL A 331 -12.18 13.46 5.23
C VAL A 331 -12.32 14.21 6.56
N ARG A 332 -11.23 14.80 7.06
CA ARG A 332 -11.26 15.58 8.32
C ARG A 332 -12.26 16.72 8.24
N ASP A 333 -12.28 17.48 7.14
CA ASP A 333 -13.24 18.59 6.92
C ASP A 333 -14.69 18.11 6.87
N ALA A 334 -14.94 16.94 6.27
CA ALA A 334 -16.28 16.36 6.19
C ALA A 334 -16.85 15.93 7.55
N PHE A 335 -15.97 15.56 8.49
CA PHE A 335 -16.36 15.15 9.85
C PHE A 335 -16.36 16.32 10.85
N ASP A 336 -15.83 17.50 10.50
CA ASP A 336 -15.85 18.67 11.38
C ASP A 336 -17.25 19.29 11.44
N PRO A 337 -17.90 19.31 12.63
CA PRO A 337 -19.24 19.87 12.78
C PRO A 337 -19.28 21.40 12.63
N ASN A 338 -18.16 22.10 12.86
CA ASN A 338 -18.08 23.56 12.86
C ASN A 338 -17.91 24.15 11.45
N LYS A 339 -17.56 23.34 10.46
CA LYS A 339 -17.52 23.79 9.07
C LYS A 339 -18.94 23.71 8.47
N ALA A 340 -19.67 24.81 8.52
CA ALA A 340 -20.90 24.96 7.75
C ALA A 340 -20.59 24.89 6.24
N ILE A 341 -21.54 24.35 5.47
CA ILE A 341 -21.49 24.31 4.00
C ILE A 341 -21.68 25.69 3.46
#